data_ed11670677f36eb834dfdba3d1ce47d8
#
_entry.id   ed11670677f36eb834dfdba3d1ce47d8
#
_cell.length_a   1.000
_cell.length_b   1.000
_cell.length_c   1.000
_cell.angle_alpha   90.00
_cell.angle_beta   90.00
_cell.angle_gamma   90.00
#
_symmetry.space_group_name_H-M   'P 1'
#
loop_
_entity.id
_entity.type
_entity.pdbx_description
1 polymer ?
#
loop_
_entity_poly.entity_id
_entity_poly.type
_entity_poly.pdbx_seq_one_letter_code
_entity_poly.pdbx_strand_id
1 'polypeptide(L)'
;SGELGRLTYVRILMPAGDWVANGFTDLIGSDEPMPEQVYEKHPTDMDTKTYEANIGFVNYYIHQVNLMRHLLGEDYRLAYVDKNNVVLVVETPSGVTGTIEMSPYTTSIAWEEGILVAFEHGYIKLDLPAPLASNRCGRVEIVRDPGNGVTPEATIPTMPWIHAMRQQAMNFVEAIQGKRPPMCTAQEAMKDLVVARDYIRLRFGK
;
A
#
# COMPACT_ATOMS: atom_id res chain seq x y z
N SER A 1 -1.34 20.75 6.35
CA SER A 1 -1.30 22.17 6.04
C SER A 1 -1.88 22.38 4.67
N GLY A 2 -2.76 23.37 4.45
CA GLY A 2 -3.45 23.60 3.17
C GLY A 2 -2.60 24.21 2.04
N GLU A 3 -1.27 24.19 2.14
CA GLU A 3 -0.35 24.82 1.18
C GLU A 3 -0.46 24.24 -0.25
N LEU A 4 -0.77 22.97 -0.39
CA LEU A 4 -0.94 22.33 -1.70
C LEU A 4 -2.38 22.37 -2.22
N GLY A 5 -3.31 22.93 -1.45
CA GLY A 5 -4.72 22.92 -1.80
C GLY A 5 -5.40 21.58 -1.56
N ARG A 6 -6.49 21.34 -2.26
CA ARG A 6 -7.30 20.13 -2.14
C ARG A 6 -6.63 18.94 -2.83
N LEU A 7 -6.75 17.73 -2.23
CA LEU A 7 -6.37 16.47 -2.85
C LEU A 7 -7.21 16.22 -4.11
N THR A 8 -6.57 15.84 -5.21
CA THR A 8 -7.23 15.60 -6.50
C THR A 8 -7.05 14.19 -7.02
N TYR A 9 -5.91 13.55 -6.69
CA TYR A 9 -5.60 12.22 -7.21
C TYR A 9 -4.56 11.50 -6.36
N VAL A 10 -4.66 10.18 -6.25
CA VAL A 10 -3.65 9.31 -5.64
C VAL A 10 -3.32 8.16 -6.59
N ARG A 11 -2.03 7.93 -6.83
CA ARG A 11 -1.52 6.78 -7.59
C ARG A 11 -0.56 5.98 -6.74
N ILE A 12 -0.73 4.67 -6.71
CA ILE A 12 0.22 3.71 -6.14
C ILE A 12 0.65 2.77 -7.26
N LEU A 13 1.95 2.67 -7.50
CA LEU A 13 2.57 1.71 -8.42
C LEU A 13 3.37 0.71 -7.60
N MET A 14 3.07 -0.58 -7.74
CA MET A 14 3.83 -1.66 -7.12
C MET A 14 3.79 -2.91 -8.00
N PRO A 15 4.68 -3.04 -8.98
CA PRO A 15 4.86 -4.29 -9.72
C PRO A 15 5.41 -5.40 -8.82
N ALA A 16 5.22 -6.65 -9.21
CA ALA A 16 5.82 -7.77 -8.52
C ALA A 16 7.35 -7.68 -8.56
N GLY A 17 8.01 -7.88 -7.41
CA GLY A 17 9.46 -7.72 -7.27
C GLY A 17 10.03 -8.40 -6.04
N ASP A 18 11.32 -8.20 -5.81
CA ASP A 18 12.04 -8.73 -4.64
C ASP A 18 11.74 -7.89 -3.39
N TRP A 19 10.67 -8.22 -2.68
CA TRP A 19 10.29 -7.57 -1.43
C TRP A 19 11.22 -7.92 -0.25
N VAL A 20 12.02 -9.00 -0.39
CA VAL A 20 12.91 -9.52 0.67
C VAL A 20 14.21 -8.73 0.73
N ALA A 21 14.73 -8.29 -0.42
CA ALA A 21 16.01 -7.57 -0.53
C ALA A 21 17.16 -8.22 0.29
N ASN A 22 17.29 -9.56 0.18
CA ASN A 22 18.18 -10.39 0.99
C ASN A 22 17.90 -10.36 2.52
N GLY A 23 16.73 -9.88 2.95
CA GLY A 23 16.38 -9.74 4.37
C GLY A 23 16.36 -11.04 5.17
N PHE A 24 16.38 -12.20 4.49
CA PHE A 24 16.42 -13.51 5.12
C PHE A 24 17.83 -14.13 5.23
N THR A 25 18.88 -13.44 4.78
CA THR A 25 20.25 -13.98 4.83
C THR A 25 20.81 -14.13 6.24
N ASP A 26 20.33 -13.32 7.18
CA ASP A 26 20.80 -13.27 8.58
C ASP A 26 19.76 -13.85 9.56
N LEU A 27 18.87 -14.74 9.09
CA LEU A 27 17.88 -15.34 9.97
C LEU A 27 18.54 -16.32 10.95
N ILE A 28 18.17 -16.18 12.22
CA ILE A 28 18.44 -17.20 13.22
C ILE A 28 17.39 -18.29 13.05
N GLY A 29 17.81 -19.46 12.59
CA GLY A 29 16.97 -20.64 12.45
C GLY A 29 16.88 -21.43 13.75
N SER A 30 15.85 -22.26 13.87
CA SER A 30 15.69 -23.26 14.91
C SER A 30 15.46 -24.62 14.24
N ASP A 31 16.03 -25.69 14.83
CA ASP A 31 15.79 -27.08 14.41
C ASP A 31 14.46 -27.63 14.99
N GLU A 32 13.70 -26.80 15.70
CA GLU A 32 12.38 -27.21 16.22
C GLU A 32 11.43 -27.53 15.08
N PRO A 33 10.72 -28.67 15.14
CA PRO A 33 9.74 -29.02 14.13
C PRO A 33 8.62 -27.96 14.10
N MET A 34 8.26 -27.51 12.90
CA MET A 34 7.11 -26.61 12.74
C MET A 34 5.86 -27.31 13.27
N PRO A 35 5.05 -26.63 14.09
CA PRO A 35 3.77 -27.17 14.52
C PRO A 35 2.86 -27.40 13.30
N GLU A 36 1.98 -28.40 13.41
CA GLU A 36 0.95 -28.64 12.39
C GLU A 36 0.13 -27.37 12.16
N GLN A 37 0.10 -26.91 10.91
CA GLN A 37 -0.65 -25.72 10.55
C GLN A 37 -2.10 -26.09 10.25
N VAL A 38 -3.01 -25.54 11.04
CA VAL A 38 -4.44 -25.65 10.79
C VAL A 38 -4.87 -24.52 9.86
N TYR A 39 -5.20 -24.84 8.63
CA TYR A 39 -5.71 -23.87 7.67
C TYR A 39 -7.22 -23.71 7.81
N GLU A 40 -7.70 -22.49 7.65
CA GLU A 40 -9.14 -22.23 7.58
C GLU A 40 -9.77 -22.94 6.38
N LYS A 41 -11.03 -23.36 6.55
CA LYS A 41 -11.77 -23.98 5.47
C LYS A 41 -12.00 -22.99 4.34
N HIS A 42 -11.90 -23.46 3.12
CA HIS A 42 -12.24 -22.73 1.91
C HIS A 42 -13.66 -22.11 2.01
N PRO A 43 -13.84 -20.82 1.74
CA PRO A 43 -15.17 -20.20 1.73
C PRO A 43 -16.11 -20.89 0.75
N THR A 44 -17.36 -21.07 1.13
CA THR A 44 -18.36 -21.80 0.32
C THR A 44 -18.89 -20.96 -0.87
N ASP A 45 -18.64 -19.67 -0.89
CA ASP A 45 -19.10 -18.72 -1.91
C ASP A 45 -18.06 -18.38 -2.98
N MET A 46 -16.91 -19.07 -2.96
CA MET A 46 -15.86 -18.98 -3.98
C MET A 46 -15.50 -20.36 -4.50
N ASP A 47 -15.31 -20.50 -5.81
CA ASP A 47 -14.63 -21.67 -6.36
C ASP A 47 -13.11 -21.58 -6.08
N THR A 48 -12.40 -22.70 -6.26
CA THR A 48 -10.96 -22.80 -5.96
C THR A 48 -10.13 -21.72 -6.66
N LYS A 49 -10.37 -21.48 -7.94
CA LYS A 49 -9.63 -20.48 -8.73
C LYS A 49 -9.85 -19.06 -8.20
N THR A 50 -11.09 -18.75 -7.87
CA THR A 50 -11.46 -17.42 -7.30
C THR A 50 -10.84 -17.25 -5.91
N TYR A 51 -10.84 -18.29 -5.10
CA TYR A 51 -10.25 -18.28 -3.77
C TYR A 51 -8.73 -18.11 -3.81
N GLU A 52 -8.03 -18.85 -4.67
CA GLU A 52 -6.58 -18.71 -4.86
C GLU A 52 -6.22 -17.28 -5.30
N ALA A 53 -6.99 -16.70 -6.21
CA ALA A 53 -6.80 -15.31 -6.63
C ALA A 53 -7.06 -14.31 -5.49
N ASN A 54 -8.05 -14.57 -4.63
CA ASN A 54 -8.33 -13.76 -3.45
C ASN A 54 -7.19 -13.82 -2.44
N ILE A 55 -6.70 -15.01 -2.12
CA ILE A 55 -5.55 -15.19 -1.22
C ILE A 55 -4.31 -14.50 -1.80
N GLY A 56 -4.03 -14.67 -3.09
CA GLY A 56 -2.91 -14.02 -3.76
C GLY A 56 -3.01 -12.49 -3.68
N PHE A 57 -4.20 -11.93 -3.92
CA PHE A 57 -4.42 -10.49 -3.82
C PHE A 57 -4.26 -9.99 -2.37
N VAL A 58 -4.87 -10.65 -1.41
CA VAL A 58 -4.76 -10.28 0.02
C VAL A 58 -3.31 -10.36 0.48
N ASN A 59 -2.60 -11.46 0.19
CA ASN A 59 -1.22 -11.61 0.64
C ASN A 59 -0.26 -10.57 0.04
N TYR A 60 -0.54 -10.06 -1.16
CA TYR A 60 0.40 -9.20 -1.87
C TYR A 60 0.00 -7.72 -1.88
N TYR A 61 -1.30 -7.41 -2.06
CA TYR A 61 -1.78 -6.04 -2.30
C TYR A 61 -2.63 -5.44 -1.19
N ILE A 62 -2.90 -6.16 -0.09
CA ILE A 62 -3.70 -5.61 1.01
C ILE A 62 -3.06 -4.37 1.63
N HIS A 63 -1.73 -4.29 1.60
CA HIS A 63 -0.98 -3.13 2.10
C HIS A 63 -1.25 -1.88 1.27
N GLN A 64 -1.34 -2.01 -0.06
CA GLN A 64 -1.62 -0.90 -0.98
C GLN A 64 -3.10 -0.49 -0.90
N VAL A 65 -4.00 -1.43 -0.63
CA VAL A 65 -5.42 -1.16 -0.35
C VAL A 65 -5.57 -0.30 0.91
N ASN A 66 -4.87 -0.67 1.99
CA ASN A 66 -4.83 0.11 3.22
C ASN A 66 -4.17 1.48 3.02
N LEU A 67 -3.02 1.50 2.35
CA LEU A 67 -2.29 2.72 2.05
C LEU A 67 -3.14 3.71 1.23
N MET A 68 -3.91 3.23 0.25
CA MET A 68 -4.83 4.05 -0.52
C MET A 68 -5.85 4.73 0.40
N ARG A 69 -6.48 4.01 1.34
CA ARG A 69 -7.41 4.59 2.33
C ARG A 69 -6.74 5.64 3.19
N HIS A 70 -5.53 5.36 3.66
CA HIS A 70 -4.75 6.27 4.48
C HIS A 70 -4.42 7.58 3.75
N LEU A 71 -4.02 7.50 2.47
CA LEU A 71 -3.67 8.67 1.66
C LEU A 71 -4.89 9.49 1.24
N LEU A 72 -6.01 8.84 0.95
CA LEU A 72 -7.27 9.51 0.63
C LEU A 72 -7.91 10.17 1.86
N GLY A 73 -7.63 9.65 3.07
CA GLY A 73 -8.21 10.15 4.33
C GLY A 73 -9.70 9.82 4.51
N GLU A 74 -10.29 9.01 3.64
CA GLU A 74 -11.69 8.59 3.65
C GLU A 74 -11.87 7.20 3.04
N ASP A 75 -13.05 6.61 3.24
CA ASP A 75 -13.42 5.35 2.58
C ASP A 75 -13.60 5.55 1.08
N TYR A 76 -13.41 4.49 0.31
CA TYR A 76 -13.55 4.50 -1.14
C TYR A 76 -14.25 3.24 -1.66
N ARG A 77 -14.72 3.29 -2.90
CA ARG A 77 -15.25 2.15 -3.64
C ARG A 77 -14.42 1.87 -4.88
N LEU A 78 -14.49 0.64 -5.38
CA LEU A 78 -13.90 0.29 -6.67
C LEU A 78 -14.77 0.86 -7.81
N ALA A 79 -14.19 1.68 -8.66
CA ALA A 79 -14.82 2.23 -9.85
C ALA A 79 -14.51 1.41 -11.11
N TYR A 80 -13.32 0.81 -11.18
CA TYR A 80 -12.90 -0.06 -12.28
C TYR A 80 -11.90 -1.11 -11.79
N VAL A 81 -11.98 -2.31 -12.37
CA VAL A 81 -11.04 -3.41 -12.13
C VAL A 81 -10.66 -4.03 -13.47
N ASP A 82 -9.35 -4.07 -13.75
CA ASP A 82 -8.82 -4.77 -14.92
C ASP A 82 -8.84 -6.29 -14.72
N LYS A 83 -9.29 -7.02 -15.74
CA LYS A 83 -9.37 -8.49 -15.69
C LYS A 83 -8.00 -9.19 -15.68
N ASN A 84 -6.96 -8.53 -16.16
CA ASN A 84 -5.60 -9.06 -16.22
C ASN A 84 -4.77 -8.78 -14.96
N ASN A 85 -5.40 -8.23 -13.91
CA ASN A 85 -4.74 -7.91 -12.65
C ASN A 85 -3.62 -6.85 -12.77
N VAL A 86 -3.80 -5.89 -13.68
CA VAL A 86 -2.82 -4.81 -13.91
C VAL A 86 -3.16 -3.58 -13.10
N VAL A 87 -4.43 -3.15 -13.11
CA VAL A 87 -4.84 -1.91 -12.46
C VAL A 87 -6.22 -2.03 -11.83
N LEU A 88 -6.41 -1.36 -10.72
CA LEU A 88 -7.71 -1.02 -10.18
C LEU A 88 -7.83 0.50 -10.00
N VAL A 89 -9.04 1.01 -10.16
CA VAL A 89 -9.37 2.42 -9.97
C VAL A 89 -10.39 2.54 -8.85
N VAL A 90 -10.16 3.48 -7.97
CA VAL A 90 -11.04 3.77 -6.83
C VAL A 90 -11.58 5.19 -6.91
N GLU A 91 -12.70 5.40 -6.25
CA GLU A 91 -13.35 6.70 -6.15
C GLU A 91 -13.89 6.90 -4.73
N THR A 92 -13.68 8.09 -4.19
CA THR A 92 -14.15 8.49 -2.88
C THR A 92 -15.51 9.18 -2.95
N PRO A 93 -16.26 9.28 -1.84
CA PRO A 93 -17.47 10.10 -1.76
C PRO A 93 -17.23 11.58 -2.07
N SER A 94 -16.04 12.11 -1.79
CA SER A 94 -15.65 13.49 -2.13
C SER A 94 -15.31 13.69 -3.61
N GLY A 95 -15.26 12.61 -4.42
CA GLY A 95 -14.96 12.64 -5.85
C GLY A 95 -13.47 12.56 -6.19
N VAL A 96 -12.61 12.22 -5.24
CA VAL A 96 -11.19 11.97 -5.50
C VAL A 96 -11.02 10.59 -6.13
N THR A 97 -10.24 10.53 -7.21
CA THR A 97 -9.87 9.28 -7.87
C THR A 97 -8.53 8.77 -7.37
N GLY A 98 -8.42 7.44 -7.20
CA GLY A 98 -7.15 6.77 -6.94
C GLY A 98 -6.93 5.61 -7.89
N THR A 99 -5.65 5.24 -8.13
CA THR A 99 -5.27 4.06 -8.90
C THR A 99 -4.23 3.23 -8.15
N ILE A 100 -4.37 1.91 -8.21
CA ILE A 100 -3.32 0.97 -7.81
C ILE A 100 -2.91 0.20 -9.06
N GLU A 101 -1.66 0.38 -9.49
CA GLU A 101 -1.04 -0.36 -10.59
C GLU A 101 -0.26 -1.54 -10.01
N MET A 102 -0.74 -2.76 -10.27
CA MET A 102 -0.30 -3.97 -9.57
C MET A 102 0.75 -4.75 -10.35
N SER A 103 0.59 -4.89 -11.66
CA SER A 103 1.44 -5.77 -12.47
C SER A 103 1.69 -5.23 -13.88
N PRO A 104 2.06 -3.96 -14.07
CA PRO A 104 2.38 -3.49 -15.42
C PRO A 104 3.65 -4.17 -15.99
N TYR A 105 4.52 -4.68 -15.12
CA TYR A 105 5.72 -5.45 -15.41
C TYR A 105 6.19 -6.18 -14.15
N THR A 106 7.28 -6.94 -14.25
CA THR A 106 7.87 -7.69 -13.14
C THR A 106 9.33 -7.34 -12.97
N THR A 107 9.78 -7.13 -11.73
CA THR A 107 11.20 -7.01 -11.37
C THR A 107 11.67 -8.28 -10.70
N SER A 108 12.92 -8.72 -10.96
CA SER A 108 13.45 -9.98 -10.43
C SER A 108 14.50 -9.81 -9.33
N ILE A 109 15.20 -8.69 -9.34
CA ILE A 109 16.31 -8.38 -8.42
C ILE A 109 16.18 -7.02 -7.74
N ALA A 110 15.08 -6.32 -7.99
CA ALA A 110 14.80 -5.00 -7.46
C ALA A 110 13.38 -4.92 -6.91
N TRP A 111 13.15 -3.91 -6.12
CA TRP A 111 11.81 -3.52 -5.67
C TRP A 111 11.49 -2.14 -6.23
N GLU A 112 10.28 -1.99 -6.70
CA GLU A 112 9.74 -0.71 -7.12
C GLU A 112 8.38 -0.49 -6.46
N GLU A 113 8.28 0.54 -5.66
CA GLU A 113 7.02 0.99 -5.10
C GLU A 113 7.01 2.51 -5.09
N GLY A 114 6.20 3.08 -5.98
CA GLY A 114 6.09 4.52 -6.19
C GLY A 114 4.69 5.02 -5.86
N ILE A 115 4.61 6.17 -5.20
CA ILE A 115 3.36 6.81 -4.83
C ILE A 115 3.38 8.24 -5.33
N LEU A 116 2.27 8.68 -5.92
CA LEU A 116 2.00 10.06 -6.27
C LEU A 116 0.70 10.52 -5.59
N VAL A 117 0.80 11.57 -4.79
CA VAL A 117 -0.35 12.24 -4.18
C VAL A 117 -0.45 13.64 -4.79
N ALA A 118 -1.43 13.87 -5.65
CA ALA A 118 -1.59 15.12 -6.38
C ALA A 118 -2.64 16.02 -5.73
N PHE A 119 -2.34 17.31 -5.73
CA PHE A 119 -3.16 18.38 -5.18
C PHE A 119 -3.36 19.50 -6.21
N GLU A 120 -4.19 20.48 -5.91
CA GLU A 120 -4.45 21.62 -6.80
C GLU A 120 -3.19 22.44 -7.11
N HIS A 121 -2.24 22.51 -6.16
CA HIS A 121 -1.06 23.38 -6.25
C HIS A 121 0.25 22.61 -6.08
N GLY A 122 0.30 21.38 -6.56
CA GLY A 122 1.50 20.56 -6.53
C GLY A 122 1.26 19.10 -6.24
N TYR A 123 2.31 18.39 -5.85
CA TYR A 123 2.22 16.97 -5.55
C TYR A 123 3.28 16.53 -4.52
N ILE A 124 3.04 15.37 -3.94
CA ILE A 124 4.01 14.63 -3.14
C ILE A 124 4.30 13.31 -3.86
N LYS A 125 5.57 13.06 -4.14
CA LYS A 125 6.05 11.79 -4.70
C LYS A 125 6.84 11.03 -3.65
N LEU A 126 6.60 9.72 -3.53
CA LEU A 126 7.34 8.83 -2.66
C LEU A 126 7.88 7.67 -3.48
N ASP A 127 9.14 7.31 -3.24
CA ASP A 127 9.75 6.08 -3.73
C ASP A 127 10.14 5.24 -2.49
N LEU A 128 9.57 4.06 -2.36
CA LEU A 128 9.75 3.19 -1.18
C LEU A 128 10.74 2.07 -1.48
N PRO A 129 11.65 1.76 -0.53
CA PRO A 129 12.51 0.59 -0.64
C PRO A 129 11.72 -0.70 -0.40
N ALA A 130 12.32 -1.84 -0.74
CA ALA A 130 11.75 -3.14 -0.40
C ALA A 130 11.42 -3.23 1.10
N PRO A 131 10.29 -3.84 1.47
CA PRO A 131 9.79 -3.86 2.86
C PRO A 131 10.79 -4.41 3.89
N LEU A 132 11.61 -5.39 3.51
CA LEU A 132 12.62 -5.98 4.40
C LEU A 132 14.02 -5.39 4.24
N ALA A 133 14.21 -4.36 3.41
CA ALA A 133 15.49 -3.67 3.31
C ALA A 133 15.84 -3.00 4.66
N SER A 134 16.99 -3.40 5.23
CA SER A 134 17.47 -2.86 6.49
C SER A 134 18.06 -1.46 6.32
N ASN A 135 17.81 -0.58 7.28
CA ASN A 135 18.43 0.75 7.39
C ASN A 135 18.34 1.58 6.10
N ARG A 136 17.23 1.48 5.38
CA ARG A 136 16.98 2.21 4.15
C ARG A 136 15.69 3.00 4.27
N CYS A 137 15.75 4.30 4.06
CA CYS A 137 14.56 5.14 4.01
C CYS A 137 13.99 5.24 2.59
N GLY A 138 12.70 5.55 2.49
CA GLY A 138 12.10 6.01 1.24
C GLY A 138 12.56 7.42 0.89
N ARG A 139 12.40 7.80 -0.36
CA ARG A 139 12.59 9.17 -0.84
C ARG A 139 11.25 9.88 -0.92
N VAL A 140 11.19 11.08 -0.38
CA VAL A 140 10.03 11.98 -0.48
C VAL A 140 10.43 13.21 -1.28
N GLU A 141 9.59 13.58 -2.25
CA GLU A 141 9.72 14.84 -3.00
C GLU A 141 8.39 15.60 -2.92
N ILE A 142 8.44 16.84 -2.51
CA ILE A 142 7.28 17.72 -2.38
C ILE A 142 7.46 18.84 -3.37
N VAL A 143 6.59 18.94 -4.36
CA VAL A 143 6.57 20.03 -5.34
C VAL A 143 5.41 20.94 -5.04
N ARG A 144 5.70 22.24 -4.94
CA ARG A 144 4.71 23.32 -4.74
C ARG A 144 4.73 24.24 -5.94
N ASP A 145 3.57 24.45 -6.52
CA ASP A 145 3.36 25.41 -7.60
C ASP A 145 2.31 26.44 -7.16
N PRO A 146 2.72 27.60 -6.67
CA PRO A 146 1.79 28.64 -6.25
C PRO A 146 0.98 29.25 -7.41
N GLY A 147 1.36 28.99 -8.67
CA GLY A 147 0.77 29.61 -9.84
C GLY A 147 1.16 31.09 -9.99
N ASN A 148 0.39 31.84 -10.80
CA ASN A 148 0.54 33.29 -11.00
C ASN A 148 1.95 33.74 -11.42
N GLY A 149 2.71 32.89 -12.13
CA GLY A 149 4.07 33.19 -12.58
C GLY A 149 5.16 33.06 -11.51
N VAL A 150 4.82 32.58 -10.31
CA VAL A 150 5.81 32.24 -9.28
C VAL A 150 6.48 30.93 -9.64
N THR A 151 7.80 30.88 -9.51
CA THR A 151 8.58 29.67 -9.82
C THR A 151 8.20 28.52 -8.88
N PRO A 152 7.82 27.35 -9.38
CA PRO A 152 7.58 26.17 -8.55
C PRO A 152 8.83 25.75 -7.78
N GLU A 153 8.63 25.22 -6.58
CA GLU A 153 9.69 24.76 -5.70
C GLU A 153 9.58 23.26 -5.44
N ALA A 154 10.73 22.56 -5.43
CA ALA A 154 10.84 21.18 -5.01
C ALA A 154 11.62 21.08 -3.70
N THR A 155 11.06 20.36 -2.73
CA THR A 155 11.71 20.05 -1.45
C THR A 155 11.89 18.56 -1.33
N ILE A 156 13.11 18.11 -1.01
CA ILE A 156 13.45 16.72 -0.75
C ILE A 156 13.96 16.61 0.68
N PRO A 157 13.10 16.29 1.66
CA PRO A 157 13.55 16.16 3.04
C PRO A 157 14.48 14.96 3.20
N THR A 158 15.50 15.11 4.02
CA THR A 158 16.38 13.99 4.41
C THR A 158 15.65 13.12 5.42
N MET A 159 15.31 11.91 5.04
CA MET A 159 14.62 10.96 5.90
C MET A 159 15.60 10.19 6.76
N PRO A 160 15.25 9.85 8.03
CA PRO A 160 16.11 9.04 8.90
C PRO A 160 16.23 7.62 8.37
N TRP A 161 17.37 6.98 8.64
CA TRP A 161 17.56 5.56 8.35
C TRP A 161 16.71 4.71 9.30
N ILE A 162 15.69 4.08 8.77
CA ILE A 162 14.74 3.29 9.54
C ILE A 162 14.53 1.95 8.87
N HIS A 163 14.50 0.88 9.66
CA HIS A 163 14.00 -0.41 9.24
C HIS A 163 12.47 -0.40 9.39
N ALA A 164 11.72 -0.61 8.30
CA ALA A 164 10.26 -0.49 8.27
C ALA A 164 9.56 -1.39 9.30
N MET A 165 9.96 -2.66 9.42
CA MET A 165 9.38 -3.61 10.38
C MET A 165 9.66 -3.20 11.83
N ARG A 166 10.84 -2.66 12.12
CA ARG A 166 11.15 -2.13 13.44
C ARG A 166 10.27 -0.92 13.77
N GLN A 167 10.10 -0.01 12.83
CA GLN A 167 9.23 1.16 13.02
C GLN A 167 7.78 0.73 13.25
N GLN A 168 7.28 -0.26 12.53
CA GLN A 168 5.95 -0.82 12.74
C GLN A 168 5.80 -1.36 14.16
N ALA A 169 6.76 -2.16 14.64
CA ALA A 169 6.75 -2.70 16.00
C ALA A 169 6.77 -1.58 17.07
N MET A 170 7.60 -0.55 16.87
CA MET A 170 7.64 0.61 17.77
C MET A 170 6.30 1.34 17.80
N ASN A 171 5.68 1.60 16.65
CA ASN A 171 4.38 2.25 16.55
C ASN A 171 3.29 1.44 17.25
N PHE A 172 3.33 0.11 17.15
CA PHE A 172 2.40 -0.78 17.84
C PHE A 172 2.54 -0.70 19.36
N VAL A 173 3.77 -0.76 19.88
CA VAL A 173 4.03 -0.62 21.31
C VAL A 173 3.59 0.76 21.82
N GLU A 174 3.87 1.83 21.10
CA GLU A 174 3.43 3.18 21.45
C GLU A 174 1.90 3.32 21.47
N ALA A 175 1.21 2.65 20.56
CA ALA A 175 -0.27 2.62 20.55
C ALA A 175 -0.82 1.90 21.78
N ILE A 176 -0.24 0.75 22.19
CA ILE A 176 -0.62 0.03 23.41
C ILE A 176 -0.41 0.92 24.65
N GLN A 177 0.68 1.70 24.66
CA GLN A 177 1.00 2.63 25.75
C GLN A 177 0.16 3.91 25.75
N GLY A 178 -0.75 4.08 24.79
CA GLY A 178 -1.57 5.28 24.64
C GLY A 178 -0.81 6.53 24.19
N LYS A 179 0.42 6.39 23.68
CA LYS A 179 1.25 7.52 23.22
C LYS A 179 0.85 8.02 21.82
N ARG A 180 0.17 7.19 21.06
CA ARG A 180 -0.34 7.51 19.72
C ARG A 180 -1.53 6.62 19.38
N PRO A 181 -2.39 7.00 18.42
CA PRO A 181 -3.39 6.08 17.88
C PRO A 181 -2.71 4.96 17.07
N PRO A 182 -3.36 3.79 16.92
CA PRO A 182 -2.87 2.75 16.03
C PRO A 182 -2.84 3.28 14.58
N MET A 183 -1.88 2.80 13.79
CA MET A 183 -1.75 3.17 12.38
C MET A 183 -2.91 2.62 11.52
N CYS A 184 -3.46 1.48 11.91
CA CYS A 184 -4.62 0.86 11.32
C CYS A 184 -5.38 0.14 12.43
N THR A 185 -6.68 0.35 12.52
CA THR A 185 -7.56 -0.35 13.45
C THR A 185 -8.05 -1.66 12.84
N ALA A 186 -8.56 -2.58 13.68
CA ALA A 186 -9.19 -3.81 13.20
C ALA A 186 -10.39 -3.52 12.28
N GLN A 187 -11.16 -2.47 12.57
CA GLN A 187 -12.29 -2.03 11.73
C GLN A 187 -11.84 -1.57 10.34
N GLU A 188 -10.74 -0.83 10.26
CA GLU A 188 -10.15 -0.41 8.97
C GLU A 188 -9.62 -1.61 8.20
N ALA A 189 -8.91 -2.54 8.86
CA ALA A 189 -8.44 -3.77 8.24
C ALA A 189 -9.60 -4.63 7.69
N MET A 190 -10.74 -4.69 8.38
CA MET A 190 -11.95 -5.34 7.86
C MET A 190 -12.49 -4.67 6.61
N LYS A 191 -12.48 -3.34 6.52
CA LYS A 191 -12.86 -2.62 5.30
C LYS A 191 -11.93 -2.95 4.13
N ASP A 192 -10.63 -3.10 4.39
CA ASP A 192 -9.66 -3.48 3.37
C ASP A 192 -9.93 -4.89 2.81
N LEU A 193 -10.31 -5.84 3.67
CA LEU A 193 -10.73 -7.18 3.24
C LEU A 193 -12.03 -7.13 2.41
N VAL A 194 -12.96 -6.23 2.72
CA VAL A 194 -14.17 -6.02 1.90
C VAL A 194 -13.78 -5.52 0.50
N VAL A 195 -12.88 -4.53 0.41
CA VAL A 195 -12.37 -4.04 -0.87
C VAL A 195 -11.68 -5.16 -1.66
N ALA A 196 -10.84 -5.99 -1.00
CA ALA A 196 -10.19 -7.13 -1.64
C ALA A 196 -11.21 -8.12 -2.21
N ARG A 197 -12.28 -8.40 -1.46
CA ARG A 197 -13.36 -9.29 -1.91
C ARG A 197 -14.16 -8.70 -3.09
N ASP A 198 -14.46 -7.41 -3.04
CA ASP A 198 -15.14 -6.72 -4.14
C ASP A 198 -14.26 -6.66 -5.39
N TYR A 199 -12.94 -6.48 -5.24
CA TYR A 199 -11.98 -6.59 -6.33
C TYR A 199 -12.09 -7.95 -7.04
N ILE A 200 -12.07 -9.04 -6.29
CA ILE A 200 -12.17 -10.39 -6.84
C ILE A 200 -13.52 -10.62 -7.53
N ARG A 201 -14.62 -10.18 -6.92
CA ARG A 201 -15.96 -10.28 -7.53
C ARG A 201 -16.04 -9.56 -8.87
N LEU A 202 -15.59 -8.32 -8.92
CA LEU A 202 -15.58 -7.54 -10.15
C LEU A 202 -14.67 -8.13 -11.23
N ARG A 203 -13.48 -8.61 -10.83
CA ARG A 203 -12.51 -9.23 -11.75
C ARG A 203 -13.06 -10.49 -12.40
N PHE A 204 -13.75 -11.34 -11.65
CA PHE A 204 -14.32 -12.61 -12.14
C PHE A 204 -15.78 -12.51 -12.61
N GLY A 205 -16.40 -11.33 -12.50
CA GLY A 205 -17.78 -11.10 -12.95
C GLY A 205 -18.83 -11.80 -12.08
N LYS A 206 -18.58 -11.86 -10.77
CA LYS A 206 -19.46 -12.55 -9.80
C LYS A 206 -20.10 -11.56 -8.84
#